data_01c0d3fbcada189657174d5dad8bd7c8
#
_entry.id   01c0d3fbcada189657174d5dad8bd7c8
#
_cell.length_a   1.000
_cell.length_b   1.000
_cell.length_c   1.000
_cell.angle_alpha   90.00
_cell.angle_beta   90.00
_cell.angle_gamma   90.00
#
_symmetry.space_group_name_H-M   'P 1'
#
loop_
_entity.id
_entity.type
_entity.pdbx_description
1 polymer ?
#
loop_
_entity_poly.entity_id
_entity_poly.type
_entity_poly.pdbx_seq_one_letter_code
_entity_poly.pdbx_strand_id
1 'polypeptide(L)'
;TIIVSLQWANNDVGTIQPLAELVERVSVGSVALIHVYEVQAAAWLPVDLETMGADLVSFAAHKVEGPKGTGALWIRRGTAILPQVHGGSQERYRRAGTENVAGAMGMAVAFELAAAERATVAAEVAIRRDALAGTVLGIDGVELTGHPTDRLPNSLSVIVRDASGDDIVIGLDLEGFASSTGSACTSGSTEPSHVLSAMGYPPAEARGSLRLSLGRTTSDDDIEAVRNALPPIVGRLRAGAARLEDGPGEPAA
;
A
#
# COMPACT_ATOMS: atom_id res chain seq x y z
N THR A 1 4.95 27.40 -6.20
CA THR A 1 4.47 26.01 -6.43
C THR A 1 3.37 26.04 -7.47
N ILE A 2 3.46 25.17 -8.48
CA ILE A 2 2.49 25.09 -9.61
C ILE A 2 1.49 23.96 -9.34
N ILE A 3 1.94 22.84 -8.76
CA ILE A 3 1.12 21.68 -8.45
C ILE A 3 1.55 21.10 -7.09
N VAL A 4 0.58 20.68 -6.30
CA VAL A 4 0.77 19.88 -5.09
C VAL A 4 0.18 18.51 -5.34
N SER A 5 1.00 17.47 -5.25
CA SER A 5 0.56 16.09 -5.41
C SER A 5 0.48 15.42 -4.04
N LEU A 6 -0.69 14.92 -3.69
CA LEU A 6 -0.98 14.28 -2.41
C LEU A 6 -1.33 12.81 -2.65
N GLN A 7 -0.67 11.91 -1.93
CA GLN A 7 -1.09 10.51 -1.87
C GLN A 7 -2.13 10.37 -0.75
N TRP A 8 -3.37 9.98 -1.07
CA TRP A 8 -4.41 9.87 -0.05
C TRP A 8 -4.15 8.76 0.96
N ALA A 9 -3.74 7.59 0.50
CA ALA A 9 -3.34 6.52 1.40
C ALA A 9 -1.97 5.95 1.00
N ASN A 10 -1.08 5.85 1.97
CA ASN A 10 0.27 5.37 1.75
C ASN A 10 0.29 3.85 1.48
N ASN A 11 1.01 3.43 0.46
CA ASN A 11 1.07 2.03 0.02
C ASN A 11 1.99 1.16 0.90
N ASP A 12 2.92 1.74 1.65
CA ASP A 12 3.86 1.00 2.49
C ASP A 12 3.28 0.77 3.89
N VAL A 13 2.88 1.85 4.55
CA VAL A 13 2.43 1.81 5.96
C VAL A 13 0.91 1.87 6.12
N GLY A 14 0.17 2.05 5.03
CA GLY A 14 -1.30 2.05 5.02
C GLY A 14 -1.95 3.32 5.58
N THR A 15 -1.19 4.30 6.06
CA THR A 15 -1.72 5.54 6.65
C THR A 15 -2.61 6.30 5.65
N ILE A 16 -3.80 6.69 6.10
CA ILE A 16 -4.72 7.58 5.39
C ILE A 16 -4.39 9.02 5.76
N GLN A 17 -4.13 9.86 4.77
CA GLN A 17 -3.85 11.27 4.99
C GLN A 17 -5.15 12.06 5.17
N PRO A 18 -5.14 13.14 5.97
CA PRO A 18 -6.29 14.01 6.17
C PRO A 18 -6.51 14.89 4.92
N LEU A 19 -6.97 14.28 3.82
CA LEU A 19 -7.00 14.89 2.50
C LEU A 19 -7.78 16.20 2.47
N ALA A 20 -8.95 16.26 3.10
CA ALA A 20 -9.78 17.47 3.09
C ALA A 20 -9.06 18.67 3.73
N GLU A 21 -8.40 18.44 4.87
CA GLU A 21 -7.61 19.49 5.56
C GLU A 21 -6.41 19.93 4.71
N LEU A 22 -5.71 18.98 4.08
CA LEU A 22 -4.56 19.29 3.22
C LEU A 22 -4.98 20.09 1.98
N VAL A 23 -6.10 19.71 1.36
CA VAL A 23 -6.67 20.42 0.21
C VAL A 23 -7.07 21.84 0.60
N GLU A 24 -7.76 22.02 1.74
CA GLU A 24 -8.14 23.34 2.25
C GLU A 24 -6.90 24.22 2.48
N ARG A 25 -5.88 23.70 3.15
CA ARG A 25 -4.63 24.43 3.40
C ARG A 25 -3.92 24.87 2.13
N VAL A 26 -3.89 24.00 1.10
CA VAL A 26 -3.29 24.34 -0.19
C VAL A 26 -4.10 25.39 -0.93
N SER A 27 -5.44 25.32 -0.87
CA SER A 27 -6.35 26.23 -1.56
C SER A 27 -6.33 27.65 -0.98
N VAL A 28 -6.00 27.79 0.32
CA VAL A 28 -5.93 29.11 0.97
C VAL A 28 -4.67 29.85 0.54
N GLY A 29 -4.85 30.93 -0.24
CA GLY A 29 -3.74 31.80 -0.69
C GLY A 29 -2.81 31.20 -1.73
N SER A 30 -3.19 30.11 -2.38
CA SER A 30 -2.43 29.47 -3.45
C SER A 30 -3.29 29.25 -4.69
N VAL A 31 -2.66 29.36 -5.87
CA VAL A 31 -3.23 29.01 -7.18
C VAL A 31 -2.66 27.67 -7.71
N ALA A 32 -1.98 26.93 -6.86
CA ALA A 32 -1.41 25.64 -7.23
C ALA A 32 -2.53 24.63 -7.51
N LEU A 33 -2.37 23.85 -8.57
CA LEU A 33 -3.25 22.72 -8.84
C LEU A 33 -3.06 21.63 -7.80
N ILE A 34 -4.15 20.97 -7.44
CA ILE A 34 -4.13 19.85 -6.48
C ILE A 34 -4.32 18.54 -7.25
N HIS A 35 -3.31 17.70 -7.19
CA HIS A 35 -3.36 16.34 -7.70
C HIS A 35 -3.46 15.34 -6.55
N VAL A 36 -4.43 14.44 -6.60
CA VAL A 36 -4.59 13.35 -5.64
C VAL A 36 -4.23 12.03 -6.28
N TYR A 37 -3.28 11.33 -5.68
CA TYR A 37 -2.93 9.96 -6.05
C TYR A 37 -3.82 8.99 -5.27
N GLU A 38 -4.88 8.50 -5.94
CA GLU A 38 -5.97 7.73 -5.36
C GLU A 38 -5.81 6.21 -5.56
N VAL A 39 -4.64 5.77 -5.95
CA VAL A 39 -4.42 4.40 -6.41
C VAL A 39 -4.64 3.36 -5.30
N GLN A 40 -4.32 3.68 -4.05
CA GLN A 40 -4.44 2.72 -2.95
C GLN A 40 -5.79 2.80 -2.22
N ALA A 41 -6.41 3.97 -2.21
CA ALA A 41 -7.58 4.22 -1.38
C ALA A 41 -8.90 3.84 -2.09
N ALA A 42 -8.97 3.89 -3.42
CA ALA A 42 -10.20 3.74 -4.22
C ALA A 42 -11.00 2.48 -3.94
N ALA A 43 -10.36 1.36 -3.64
CA ALA A 43 -11.04 0.12 -3.27
C ALA A 43 -11.69 0.18 -1.87
N TRP A 44 -11.14 1.01 -0.97
CA TRP A 44 -11.39 0.95 0.47
C TRP A 44 -12.10 2.16 1.04
N LEU A 45 -11.88 3.35 0.46
CA LEU A 45 -12.44 4.60 0.93
C LEU A 45 -13.48 5.14 -0.06
N PRO A 46 -14.52 5.83 0.43
CA PRO A 46 -15.50 6.47 -0.44
C PRO A 46 -14.82 7.62 -1.21
N VAL A 47 -14.89 7.56 -2.54
CA VAL A 47 -14.33 8.58 -3.43
C VAL A 47 -15.47 9.44 -3.97
N ASP A 48 -15.42 10.74 -3.71
CA ASP A 48 -16.30 11.73 -4.31
C ASP A 48 -15.46 12.81 -5.00
N LEU A 49 -15.39 12.73 -6.31
CA LEU A 49 -14.58 13.62 -7.13
C LEU A 49 -15.08 15.07 -7.13
N GLU A 50 -16.36 15.30 -6.89
CA GLU A 50 -16.95 16.64 -6.88
C GLU A 50 -16.59 17.40 -5.58
N THR A 51 -16.59 16.70 -4.46
CA THR A 51 -16.37 17.32 -3.14
C THR A 51 -14.91 17.22 -2.66
N MET A 52 -14.10 16.36 -3.27
CA MET A 52 -12.70 16.14 -2.88
C MET A 52 -11.81 17.39 -2.98
N GLY A 53 -12.19 18.39 -3.80
CA GLY A 53 -11.43 19.62 -3.98
C GLY A 53 -10.16 19.48 -4.84
N ALA A 54 -9.90 18.32 -5.43
CA ALA A 54 -8.77 18.09 -6.31
C ALA A 54 -9.03 18.63 -7.74
N ASP A 55 -7.97 18.99 -8.46
CA ASP A 55 -8.02 19.34 -9.89
C ASP A 55 -7.69 18.14 -10.79
N LEU A 56 -6.91 17.22 -10.26
CA LEU A 56 -6.48 16.00 -10.93
C LEU A 56 -6.55 14.82 -9.96
N VAL A 57 -7.05 13.66 -10.41
CA VAL A 57 -7.07 12.44 -9.60
C VAL A 57 -6.62 11.25 -10.44
N SER A 58 -5.60 10.55 -9.98
CA SER A 58 -5.06 9.36 -10.66
C SER A 58 -5.60 8.06 -10.08
N PHE A 59 -6.00 7.14 -10.96
CA PHE A 59 -6.50 5.81 -10.61
C PHE A 59 -5.75 4.71 -11.35
N ALA A 60 -5.71 3.51 -10.76
CA ALA A 60 -5.21 2.30 -11.40
C ALA A 60 -6.21 1.16 -11.25
N ALA A 61 -6.61 0.55 -12.37
CA ALA A 61 -7.64 -0.48 -12.39
C ALA A 61 -7.27 -1.71 -11.56
N HIS A 62 -6.00 -2.15 -11.62
CA HIS A 62 -5.54 -3.35 -10.92
C HIS A 62 -5.56 -3.24 -9.38
N LYS A 63 -5.76 -2.04 -8.83
CA LYS A 63 -5.91 -1.82 -7.39
C LYS A 63 -7.36 -1.97 -6.90
N VAL A 64 -8.30 -2.04 -7.84
CA VAL A 64 -9.71 -2.35 -7.59
C VAL A 64 -10.13 -3.66 -8.28
N GLU A 65 -9.18 -4.60 -8.42
CA GLU A 65 -9.35 -5.91 -9.07
C GLU A 65 -9.71 -5.83 -10.57
N GLY A 66 -9.47 -4.69 -11.20
CA GLY A 66 -9.66 -4.48 -12.63
C GLY A 66 -8.43 -4.87 -13.47
N PRO A 67 -8.47 -4.68 -14.79
CA PRO A 67 -7.41 -5.10 -15.70
C PRO A 67 -6.08 -4.41 -15.42
N LYS A 68 -4.98 -5.17 -15.44
CA LYS A 68 -3.61 -4.62 -15.41
C LYS A 68 -3.34 -3.80 -16.67
N GLY A 69 -2.49 -2.77 -16.55
CA GLY A 69 -2.12 -1.90 -17.67
C GLY A 69 -3.17 -0.83 -17.99
N THR A 70 -4.25 -0.72 -17.22
CA THR A 70 -5.29 0.29 -17.36
C THR A 70 -5.29 1.22 -16.16
N GLY A 71 -5.40 2.52 -16.41
CA GLY A 71 -5.55 3.56 -15.42
C GLY A 71 -6.35 4.73 -15.97
N ALA A 72 -6.75 5.65 -15.11
CA ALA A 72 -7.46 6.86 -15.47
C ALA A 72 -6.89 8.07 -14.75
N LEU A 73 -6.96 9.20 -15.43
CA LEU A 73 -6.74 10.52 -14.85
C LEU A 73 -8.05 11.32 -14.95
N TRP A 74 -8.69 11.53 -13.81
CA TRP A 74 -9.79 12.49 -13.77
C TRP A 74 -9.24 13.91 -13.76
N ILE A 75 -9.85 14.78 -14.53
CA ILE A 75 -9.40 16.15 -14.72
C ILE A 75 -10.62 17.05 -14.51
N ARG A 76 -10.55 17.93 -13.50
CA ARG A 76 -11.60 18.92 -13.24
C ARG A 76 -11.82 19.78 -14.47
N ARG A 77 -13.08 20.08 -14.79
CA ARG A 77 -13.40 20.94 -15.93
C ARG A 77 -12.71 22.31 -15.78
N GLY A 78 -11.99 22.72 -16.80
CA GLY A 78 -11.23 23.98 -16.81
C GLY A 78 -9.76 23.81 -16.45
N THR A 79 -9.34 22.68 -15.88
CA THR A 79 -7.91 22.42 -15.65
C THR A 79 -7.19 22.16 -16.97
N ALA A 80 -6.18 22.96 -17.25
CA ALA A 80 -5.36 22.83 -18.45
C ALA A 80 -4.24 21.80 -18.21
N ILE A 81 -4.11 20.85 -19.15
CA ILE A 81 -2.98 19.92 -19.20
C ILE A 81 -2.40 19.88 -20.63
N LEU A 82 -1.12 19.65 -20.72
CA LEU A 82 -0.45 19.40 -22.00
C LEU A 82 -0.31 17.89 -22.23
N PRO A 83 -0.60 17.41 -23.46
CA PRO A 83 -0.41 16.00 -23.77
C PRO A 83 1.07 15.63 -23.69
N GLN A 84 1.37 14.49 -23.09
CA GLN A 84 2.72 13.91 -23.10
C GLN A 84 2.91 12.92 -24.26
N VAL A 85 1.81 12.33 -24.75
CA VAL A 85 1.79 11.45 -25.92
C VAL A 85 1.10 12.19 -27.05
N HIS A 86 1.88 12.58 -28.05
CA HIS A 86 1.41 13.37 -29.19
C HIS A 86 0.93 12.48 -30.35
N GLY A 87 -0.02 12.94 -31.13
CA GLY A 87 -0.57 12.24 -32.29
C GLY A 87 -2.03 12.61 -32.59
N GLY A 88 -2.91 11.61 -32.64
CA GLY A 88 -4.32 11.79 -32.91
C GLY A 88 -5.11 12.54 -31.84
N SER A 89 -6.41 12.72 -32.09
CA SER A 89 -7.30 13.53 -31.24
C SER A 89 -7.93 12.79 -30.07
N GLN A 90 -7.46 11.57 -29.79
CA GLN A 90 -8.01 10.73 -28.73
C GLN A 90 -7.95 11.45 -27.38
N GLU A 91 -8.81 11.04 -26.45
CA GLU A 91 -8.92 11.65 -25.12
C GLU A 91 -9.01 13.18 -25.16
N ARG A 92 -9.71 13.72 -26.16
CA ARG A 92 -9.89 15.17 -26.39
C ARG A 92 -8.54 15.90 -26.51
N TYR A 93 -7.63 15.36 -27.32
CA TYR A 93 -6.26 15.84 -27.51
C TYR A 93 -5.36 15.80 -26.27
N ARG A 94 -5.74 15.05 -25.25
CA ARG A 94 -4.94 14.95 -24.01
C ARG A 94 -3.96 13.77 -24.00
N ARG A 95 -4.28 12.71 -24.78
CA ARG A 95 -3.44 11.52 -24.90
C ARG A 95 -3.75 10.83 -26.23
N ALA A 96 -2.79 10.80 -27.12
CA ALA A 96 -2.94 10.14 -28.43
C ALA A 96 -2.82 8.61 -28.30
N GLY A 97 -3.25 7.93 -29.36
CA GLY A 97 -3.28 6.46 -29.47
C GLY A 97 -4.68 5.91 -29.32
N THR A 98 -4.97 4.83 -30.06
CA THR A 98 -6.27 4.14 -30.02
C THR A 98 -6.63 3.77 -28.60
N GLU A 99 -7.86 4.07 -28.20
CA GLU A 99 -8.39 3.82 -26.87
C GLU A 99 -8.45 2.31 -26.57
N ASN A 100 -7.97 1.91 -25.40
CA ASN A 100 -8.14 0.55 -24.89
C ASN A 100 -9.56 0.37 -24.35
N VAL A 101 -10.53 0.21 -25.23
CA VAL A 101 -11.96 0.11 -24.86
C VAL A 101 -12.21 -1.06 -23.92
N ALA A 102 -11.61 -2.22 -24.17
CA ALA A 102 -11.78 -3.38 -23.32
C ALA A 102 -11.25 -3.14 -21.90
N GLY A 103 -10.07 -2.52 -21.79
CA GLY A 103 -9.50 -2.15 -20.49
C GLY A 103 -10.33 -1.09 -19.76
N ALA A 104 -10.83 -0.08 -20.49
CA ALA A 104 -11.69 0.96 -19.92
C ALA A 104 -13.01 0.40 -19.39
N MET A 105 -13.65 -0.49 -20.14
CA MET A 105 -14.88 -1.18 -19.69
C MET A 105 -14.62 -2.08 -18.48
N GLY A 106 -13.53 -2.86 -18.49
CA GLY A 106 -13.15 -3.68 -17.34
C GLY A 106 -12.85 -2.85 -16.09
N MET A 107 -12.20 -1.69 -16.26
CA MET A 107 -11.97 -0.73 -15.18
C MET A 107 -13.29 -0.17 -14.63
N ALA A 108 -14.23 0.23 -15.50
CA ALA A 108 -15.52 0.76 -15.08
C ALA A 108 -16.31 -0.25 -14.25
N VAL A 109 -16.42 -1.50 -14.72
CA VAL A 109 -17.08 -2.59 -13.97
C VAL A 109 -16.41 -2.84 -12.62
N ALA A 110 -15.07 -2.86 -12.57
CA ALA A 110 -14.34 -3.05 -11.32
C ALA A 110 -14.63 -1.93 -10.30
N PHE A 111 -14.68 -0.67 -10.75
CA PHE A 111 -15.04 0.45 -9.88
C PHE A 111 -16.50 0.41 -9.41
N GLU A 112 -17.43 0.02 -10.28
CA GLU A 112 -18.85 -0.15 -9.91
C GLU A 112 -19.02 -1.22 -8.83
N LEU A 113 -18.40 -2.39 -9.01
CA LEU A 113 -18.41 -3.47 -8.02
C LEU A 113 -17.75 -3.04 -6.70
N ALA A 114 -16.57 -2.45 -6.77
CA ALA A 114 -15.87 -1.94 -5.60
C ALA A 114 -16.71 -0.88 -4.85
N ALA A 115 -17.40 0.00 -5.56
CA ALA A 115 -18.25 1.01 -4.94
C ALA A 115 -19.48 0.40 -4.24
N ALA A 116 -20.09 -0.63 -4.87
CA ALA A 116 -21.25 -1.31 -4.33
C ALA A 116 -20.94 -2.13 -3.06
N GLU A 117 -19.78 -2.79 -3.02
CA GLU A 117 -19.41 -3.71 -1.94
C GLU A 117 -18.54 -3.07 -0.85
N ARG A 118 -17.93 -1.92 -1.12
CA ARG A 118 -16.89 -1.27 -0.31
C ARG A 118 -17.18 -1.23 1.17
N ALA A 119 -18.35 -0.76 1.57
CA ALA A 119 -18.68 -0.57 2.97
C ALA A 119 -18.64 -1.88 3.75
N THR A 120 -19.20 -2.95 3.18
CA THR A 120 -19.21 -4.29 3.80
C THR A 120 -17.82 -4.90 3.79
N VAL A 121 -17.19 -4.93 2.62
CA VAL A 121 -15.85 -5.55 2.45
C VAL A 121 -14.80 -4.85 3.31
N ALA A 122 -14.79 -3.51 3.35
CA ALA A 122 -13.84 -2.76 4.18
C ALA A 122 -14.01 -3.07 5.67
N ALA A 123 -15.26 -3.20 6.15
CA ALA A 123 -15.53 -3.53 7.55
C ALA A 123 -15.07 -4.96 7.90
N GLU A 124 -15.38 -5.95 7.06
CA GLU A 124 -14.97 -7.34 7.27
C GLU A 124 -13.45 -7.50 7.22
N VAL A 125 -12.81 -6.89 6.23
CA VAL A 125 -11.35 -6.93 6.08
C VAL A 125 -10.64 -6.23 7.25
N ALA A 126 -11.20 -5.13 7.76
CA ALA A 126 -10.65 -4.46 8.94
C ALA A 126 -10.68 -5.36 10.19
N ILE A 127 -11.78 -6.10 10.39
CA ILE A 127 -11.89 -7.06 11.52
C ILE A 127 -10.80 -8.15 11.39
N ARG A 128 -10.62 -8.71 10.20
CA ARG A 128 -9.58 -9.72 9.93
C ARG A 128 -8.18 -9.17 10.11
N ARG A 129 -7.91 -7.96 9.61
CA ARG A 129 -6.64 -7.27 9.82
C ARG A 129 -6.36 -7.05 11.31
N ASP A 130 -7.34 -6.63 12.09
CA ASP A 130 -7.17 -6.36 13.52
C ASP A 130 -6.94 -7.66 14.30
N ALA A 131 -7.61 -8.76 13.92
CA ALA A 131 -7.35 -10.08 14.47
C ALA A 131 -5.91 -10.55 14.20
N LEU A 132 -5.42 -10.35 12.96
CA LEU A 132 -4.04 -10.64 12.58
C LEU A 132 -3.06 -9.75 13.35
N ALA A 133 -3.34 -8.45 13.43
CA ALA A 133 -2.52 -7.48 14.15
C ALA A 133 -2.35 -7.85 15.63
N GLY A 134 -3.41 -8.33 16.29
CA GLY A 134 -3.34 -8.79 17.69
C GLY A 134 -2.30 -9.89 17.91
N THR A 135 -2.17 -10.83 16.97
CA THR A 135 -1.13 -11.87 17.06
C THR A 135 0.26 -11.33 16.70
N VAL A 136 0.35 -10.59 15.60
CA VAL A 136 1.63 -10.07 15.07
C VAL A 136 2.29 -9.12 16.07
N LEU A 137 1.52 -8.20 16.64
CA LEU A 137 2.01 -7.25 17.65
C LEU A 137 2.26 -7.91 19.03
N GLY A 138 1.76 -9.11 19.25
CA GLY A 138 2.08 -9.92 20.41
C GLY A 138 3.46 -10.62 20.35
N ILE A 139 4.10 -10.63 19.19
CA ILE A 139 5.47 -11.12 19.03
C ILE A 139 6.41 -10.05 19.60
N ASP A 140 7.30 -10.45 20.53
CA ASP A 140 8.27 -9.52 21.12
C ASP A 140 9.09 -8.79 20.05
N GLY A 141 9.37 -7.51 20.25
CA GLY A 141 10.12 -6.67 19.31
C GLY A 141 9.42 -6.40 17.96
N VAL A 142 8.11 -6.61 17.87
CA VAL A 142 7.31 -6.22 16.71
C VAL A 142 6.57 -4.92 16.99
N GLU A 143 6.67 -3.97 16.07
CA GLU A 143 6.10 -2.63 16.18
C GLU A 143 5.25 -2.31 14.94
N LEU A 144 4.05 -1.73 15.19
CA LEU A 144 3.18 -1.23 14.13
C LEU A 144 3.79 0.01 13.48
N THR A 145 3.80 0.05 12.14
CA THR A 145 4.22 1.25 11.40
C THR A 145 3.01 2.01 10.85
N GLY A 146 3.19 3.33 10.68
CA GLY A 146 2.12 4.23 10.23
C GLY A 146 1.12 4.57 11.34
N HIS A 147 0.03 5.24 10.94
CA HIS A 147 -0.98 5.71 11.90
C HIS A 147 -1.74 4.51 12.52
N PRO A 148 -1.98 4.50 13.83
CA PRO A 148 -2.59 3.34 14.49
C PRO A 148 -4.05 3.11 14.11
N THR A 149 -4.81 4.16 13.82
CA THR A 149 -6.25 4.12 13.51
C THR A 149 -6.58 4.58 12.10
N ASP A 150 -6.00 5.71 11.66
CA ASP A 150 -6.27 6.27 10.33
C ASP A 150 -5.43 5.54 9.28
N ARG A 151 -5.86 4.31 8.99
CA ARG A 151 -5.19 3.40 8.07
C ARG A 151 -6.17 2.63 7.20
N LEU A 152 -5.69 2.21 6.02
CA LEU A 152 -6.44 1.34 5.13
C LEU A 152 -6.89 0.07 5.85
N PRO A 153 -8.13 -0.39 5.65
CA PRO A 153 -8.66 -1.57 6.33
C PRO A 153 -7.89 -2.85 6.02
N ASN A 154 -7.26 -2.91 4.86
CA ASN A 154 -6.58 -4.10 4.34
C ASN A 154 -5.06 -4.13 4.62
N SER A 155 -4.49 -3.12 5.24
CA SER A 155 -3.04 -2.99 5.37
C SER A 155 -2.56 -3.13 6.82
N LEU A 156 -1.73 -4.13 7.07
CA LEU A 156 -0.94 -4.28 8.29
C LEU A 156 0.54 -4.18 7.92
N SER A 157 1.18 -3.12 8.36
CA SER A 157 2.61 -2.90 8.17
C SER A 157 3.29 -2.81 9.53
N VAL A 158 4.37 -3.58 9.70
CA VAL A 158 5.11 -3.69 10.96
C VAL A 158 6.61 -3.68 10.70
N ILE A 159 7.38 -3.38 11.73
CA ILE A 159 8.81 -3.70 11.83
C ILE A 159 8.97 -4.86 12.79
N VAL A 160 9.72 -5.86 12.38
CA VAL A 160 10.14 -7.00 13.20
C VAL A 160 11.62 -6.80 13.52
N ARG A 161 11.92 -6.43 14.76
CA ARG A 161 13.31 -6.21 15.21
C ARG A 161 14.07 -7.53 15.26
N ASP A 162 15.36 -7.46 15.00
CA ASP A 162 16.29 -8.59 15.03
C ASP A 162 15.92 -9.73 14.05
N ALA A 163 15.24 -9.36 12.95
CA ALA A 163 14.94 -10.26 11.84
C ALA A 163 14.90 -9.48 10.52
N SER A 164 15.31 -10.13 9.43
CA SER A 164 15.20 -9.58 8.08
C SER A 164 13.77 -9.75 7.56
N GLY A 165 13.16 -8.65 7.07
CA GLY A 165 11.85 -8.70 6.42
C GLY A 165 11.85 -9.60 5.18
N ASP A 166 12.94 -9.60 4.40
CA ASP A 166 13.08 -10.47 3.22
C ASP A 166 13.06 -11.95 3.61
N ASP A 167 13.77 -12.32 4.70
CA ASP A 167 13.78 -13.70 5.17
C ASP A 167 12.42 -14.12 5.74
N ILE A 168 11.69 -13.20 6.37
CA ILE A 168 10.31 -13.45 6.82
C ILE A 168 9.39 -13.66 5.62
N VAL A 169 9.50 -12.84 4.57
CA VAL A 169 8.73 -13.01 3.32
C VAL A 169 9.02 -14.35 2.69
N ILE A 170 10.28 -14.77 2.59
CA ILE A 170 10.66 -16.11 2.10
C ILE A 170 10.06 -17.21 2.99
N GLY A 171 10.15 -17.04 4.31
CA GLY A 171 9.58 -18.00 5.25
C GLY A 171 8.06 -18.16 5.11
N LEU A 172 7.34 -17.06 4.89
CA LEU A 172 5.91 -17.08 4.61
C LEU A 172 5.57 -17.68 3.24
N ASP A 173 6.38 -17.39 2.20
CA ASP A 173 6.20 -17.94 0.86
C ASP A 173 6.34 -19.47 0.86
N LEU A 174 7.29 -20.02 1.61
CA LEU A 174 7.46 -21.47 1.79
C LEU A 174 6.26 -22.14 2.49
N GLU A 175 5.51 -21.39 3.29
CA GLU A 175 4.24 -21.83 3.90
C GLU A 175 3.01 -21.53 3.03
N GLY A 176 3.23 -20.96 1.80
CA GLY A 176 2.17 -20.68 0.83
C GLY A 176 1.52 -19.30 0.97
N PHE A 177 2.12 -18.36 1.73
CA PHE A 177 1.58 -17.02 1.93
C PHE A 177 2.38 -15.95 1.19
N ALA A 178 1.75 -15.27 0.25
CA ALA A 178 2.33 -14.10 -0.40
C ALA A 178 2.31 -12.89 0.54
N SER A 179 3.47 -12.30 0.78
CA SER A 179 3.64 -11.10 1.59
C SER A 179 4.68 -10.17 0.96
N SER A 180 5.01 -9.04 1.58
CA SER A 180 5.98 -8.11 1.03
C SER A 180 6.74 -7.39 2.15
N THR A 181 7.99 -7.03 1.91
CA THR A 181 8.63 -5.93 2.62
C THR A 181 8.04 -4.60 2.12
N GLY A 182 7.96 -3.55 2.95
CA GLY A 182 7.24 -2.30 2.66
C GLY A 182 7.38 -1.77 1.23
N SER A 183 8.58 -1.76 0.66
CA SER A 183 8.88 -1.22 -0.68
C SER A 183 8.74 -2.24 -1.81
N ALA A 184 7.56 -2.78 -2.04
CA ALA A 184 7.31 -3.71 -3.16
C ALA A 184 7.65 -3.13 -4.55
N CYS A 185 7.67 -1.80 -4.72
CA CYS A 185 8.02 -1.14 -5.98
C CYS A 185 9.54 -1.12 -6.25
N THR A 186 10.36 -1.38 -5.25
CA THR A 186 11.81 -1.50 -5.34
C THR A 186 12.27 -2.95 -5.16
N SER A 187 11.42 -3.92 -5.51
CA SER A 187 11.74 -5.34 -5.47
C SER A 187 13.05 -5.60 -6.25
N GLY A 188 14.08 -6.08 -5.53
CA GLY A 188 15.44 -6.21 -6.03
C GLY A 188 16.44 -5.17 -5.50
N SER A 189 16.00 -4.16 -4.76
CA SER A 189 16.88 -3.25 -4.00
C SER A 189 17.06 -3.79 -2.58
N THR A 190 18.31 -3.84 -2.11
CA THR A 190 18.66 -4.14 -0.71
C THR A 190 18.45 -2.92 0.21
N GLU A 191 17.97 -1.80 -0.35
CA GLU A 191 17.74 -0.59 0.42
C GLU A 191 16.43 -0.66 1.21
N PRO A 192 16.41 -0.17 2.45
CA PRO A 192 15.19 -0.12 3.24
C PRO A 192 14.16 0.83 2.63
N SER A 193 12.87 0.67 3.02
CA SER A 193 11.79 1.54 2.57
C SER A 193 12.13 3.02 2.80
N HIS A 194 12.09 3.81 1.72
CA HIS A 194 12.26 5.26 1.79
C HIS A 194 11.17 5.93 2.65
N VAL A 195 9.98 5.32 2.74
CA VAL A 195 8.88 5.79 3.60
C VAL A 195 9.26 5.62 5.07
N LEU A 196 9.72 4.43 5.46
CA LEU A 196 10.16 4.18 6.84
C LEU A 196 11.37 5.05 7.21
N SER A 197 12.32 5.23 6.28
CA SER A 197 13.46 6.13 6.46
C SER A 197 12.99 7.59 6.68
N ALA A 198 12.02 8.06 5.89
CA ALA A 198 11.44 9.39 6.06
C ALA A 198 10.63 9.55 7.37
N MET A 199 10.11 8.46 7.92
CA MET A 199 9.45 8.40 9.22
C MET A 199 10.46 8.37 10.40
N GLY A 200 11.77 8.30 10.12
CA GLY A 200 12.82 8.34 11.12
C GLY A 200 13.29 6.96 11.61
N TYR A 201 12.86 5.88 11.00
CA TYR A 201 13.36 4.55 11.34
C TYR A 201 14.81 4.38 10.88
N PRO A 202 15.72 3.92 11.76
CA PRO A 202 17.08 3.59 11.36
C PRO A 202 17.10 2.52 10.26
N PRO A 203 18.06 2.55 9.33
CA PRO A 203 18.14 1.55 8.26
C PRO A 203 18.17 0.10 8.74
N ALA A 204 18.80 -0.17 9.88
CA ALA A 204 18.85 -1.51 10.48
C ALA A 204 17.46 -2.00 10.90
N GLU A 205 16.65 -1.14 11.50
CA GLU A 205 15.27 -1.48 11.91
C GLU A 205 14.33 -1.56 10.70
N ALA A 206 14.45 -0.62 9.75
CA ALA A 206 13.64 -0.59 8.54
C ALA A 206 13.79 -1.84 7.65
N ARG A 207 14.93 -2.53 7.74
CA ARG A 207 15.13 -3.84 7.07
C ARG A 207 14.26 -4.95 7.62
N GLY A 208 13.77 -4.83 8.85
CA GLY A 208 12.81 -5.75 9.45
C GLY A 208 11.36 -5.49 9.04
N SER A 209 11.11 -4.65 8.03
CA SER A 209 9.76 -4.32 7.59
C SER A 209 9.03 -5.52 6.98
N LEU A 210 7.78 -5.68 7.40
CA LEU A 210 6.85 -6.67 6.84
C LEU A 210 5.51 -5.99 6.60
N ARG A 211 4.97 -6.15 5.38
CA ARG A 211 3.61 -5.71 5.03
C ARG A 211 2.75 -6.91 4.67
N LEU A 212 1.66 -7.06 5.40
CA LEU A 212 0.60 -8.03 5.15
C LEU A 212 -0.61 -7.28 4.58
N SER A 213 -1.02 -7.65 3.37
CA SER A 213 -2.14 -7.02 2.69
C SER A 213 -3.25 -8.03 2.50
N LEU A 214 -4.43 -7.71 3.05
CA LEU A 214 -5.61 -8.53 2.94
C LEU A 214 -6.42 -8.12 1.70
N GLY A 215 -7.10 -9.05 1.08
CA GLY A 215 -8.02 -8.81 -0.03
C GLY A 215 -9.46 -9.12 0.35
N ARG A 216 -10.37 -8.84 -0.58
CA ARG A 216 -11.79 -9.17 -0.47
C ARG A 216 -12.03 -10.68 -0.24
N THR A 217 -11.17 -11.50 -0.81
CA THR A 217 -11.27 -12.97 -0.74
C THR A 217 -10.50 -13.58 0.42
N THR A 218 -9.76 -12.78 1.22
CA THR A 218 -9.06 -13.30 2.39
C THR A 218 -10.07 -13.81 3.41
N SER A 219 -9.98 -15.10 3.76
CA SER A 219 -10.87 -15.77 4.69
C SER A 219 -10.37 -15.72 6.14
N ASP A 220 -11.20 -16.11 7.08
CA ASP A 220 -10.81 -16.25 8.48
C ASP A 220 -9.81 -17.40 8.66
N ASP A 221 -9.92 -18.47 7.84
CA ASP A 221 -8.97 -19.59 7.83
C ASP A 221 -7.59 -19.14 7.35
N ASP A 222 -7.51 -18.25 6.33
CA ASP A 222 -6.23 -17.67 5.90
C ASP A 222 -5.58 -16.86 7.02
N ILE A 223 -6.36 -16.07 7.74
CA ILE A 223 -5.87 -15.31 8.90
C ILE A 223 -5.33 -16.22 9.98
N GLU A 224 -6.08 -17.26 10.35
CA GLU A 224 -5.65 -18.21 11.37
C GLU A 224 -4.37 -18.96 10.96
N ALA A 225 -4.26 -19.33 9.69
CA ALA A 225 -3.08 -19.98 9.16
C ALA A 225 -1.82 -19.08 9.25
N VAL A 226 -1.93 -17.79 8.87
CA VAL A 226 -0.81 -16.83 9.01
C VAL A 226 -0.46 -16.57 10.47
N ARG A 227 -1.46 -16.45 11.35
CA ARG A 227 -1.26 -16.28 12.82
C ARG A 227 -0.47 -17.43 13.41
N ASN A 228 -0.67 -18.65 12.91
CA ASN A 228 0.05 -19.84 13.37
C ASN A 228 1.45 -19.96 12.75
N ALA A 229 1.63 -19.52 11.51
CA ALA A 229 2.89 -19.63 10.75
C ALA A 229 3.93 -18.57 11.13
N LEU A 230 3.52 -17.31 11.32
CA LEU A 230 4.46 -16.19 11.47
C LEU A 230 5.31 -16.23 12.74
N PRO A 231 4.77 -16.49 13.95
CA PRO A 231 5.59 -16.48 15.16
C PRO A 231 6.75 -17.49 15.14
N PRO A 232 6.57 -18.77 14.74
CA PRO A 232 7.69 -19.70 14.64
C PRO A 232 8.70 -19.33 13.53
N ILE A 233 8.28 -18.67 12.43
CA ILE A 233 9.20 -18.16 11.42
C ILE A 233 10.13 -17.12 12.04
N VAL A 234 9.57 -16.10 12.69
CA VAL A 234 10.35 -15.05 13.37
C VAL A 234 11.28 -15.63 14.41
N GLY A 235 10.80 -16.58 15.21
CA GLY A 235 11.62 -17.25 16.25
C GLY A 235 12.81 -18.00 15.66
N ARG A 236 12.62 -18.73 14.56
CA ARG A 236 13.72 -19.46 13.87
C ARG A 236 14.77 -18.51 13.30
N LEU A 237 14.33 -17.39 12.67
CA LEU A 237 15.25 -16.42 12.08
C LEU A 237 16.12 -15.74 13.13
N ARG A 238 15.55 -15.31 14.25
CA ARG A 238 16.30 -14.72 15.37
C ARG A 238 17.29 -15.70 16.01
N ALA A 239 16.87 -16.96 16.20
CA ALA A 239 17.76 -17.99 16.72
C ALA A 239 18.92 -18.30 15.78
N GLY A 240 18.71 -18.19 14.47
CA GLY A 240 19.75 -18.32 13.45
C GLY A 240 20.75 -17.17 13.47
N ALA A 241 20.27 -15.93 13.57
CA ALA A 241 21.11 -14.73 13.66
C ALA A 241 22.01 -14.74 14.90
N ALA A 242 21.46 -15.06 16.07
CA ALA A 242 22.23 -15.16 17.32
C ALA A 242 23.37 -16.16 17.24
N ARG A 243 23.18 -17.31 16.58
CA ARG A 243 24.23 -18.32 16.38
C ARG A 243 25.37 -17.86 15.47
N LEU A 244 25.10 -16.98 14.54
CA LEU A 244 26.12 -16.43 13.64
C LEU A 244 26.97 -15.35 14.35
N GLU A 245 26.38 -14.63 15.30
CA GLU A 245 27.09 -13.63 16.11
C GLU A 245 28.00 -14.28 17.17
N ASP A 246 27.58 -15.41 17.75
CA ASP A 246 28.37 -16.16 18.76
C ASP A 246 29.59 -16.87 18.16
N GLY A 247 29.74 -16.93 16.83
CA GLY A 247 30.86 -17.59 16.15
C GLY A 247 30.85 -19.13 16.29
N PRO A 248 31.67 -19.86 15.50
CA PRO A 248 31.85 -21.29 15.76
C PRO A 248 32.60 -21.44 17.10
N GLY A 249 31.92 -22.04 18.10
CA GLY A 249 32.53 -22.33 19.39
C GLY A 249 33.90 -23.00 19.17
N GLU A 250 34.95 -22.53 19.87
CA GLU A 250 36.28 -23.15 19.84
C GLU A 250 36.14 -24.67 20.09
N PRO A 251 36.73 -25.51 19.24
CA PRO A 251 36.72 -26.94 19.51
C PRO A 251 37.43 -27.17 20.83
N ALA A 252 36.73 -27.81 21.74
CA ALA A 252 37.32 -28.23 23.03
C ALA A 252 38.61 -29.02 22.76
N ALA A 253 39.71 -28.54 23.32
CA ALA A 253 41.02 -29.13 23.23
C ALA A 253 41.12 -30.44 24.01
#